data_44c4c8c6b044eb93b448d3fc399ac138
#
_entry.id   44c4c8c6b044eb93b448d3fc399ac138
#
_cell.length_a   1.000
_cell.length_b   1.000
_cell.length_c   1.000
_cell.angle_alpha   90.00
_cell.angle_beta   90.00
_cell.angle_gamma   90.00
#
_symmetry.space_group_name_H-M   'P 1'
#
loop_
_entity.id
_entity.type
_entity.pdbx_description
1 polymer ?
#
loop_
_entity_poly.entity_id
_entity_poly.type
_entity_poly.pdbx_seq_one_letter_code
_entity_poly.pdbx_strand_id
1 'polypeptide(L)'
;QRKHVTFDAFFADTMFHEVAHGLGIKNTLDGKGTVRDALKEQSSWLEEGKADILGLYMITRLHEKGELGGSLEDYYVTFLTGIFRSVRWGAAEAHGQANMVRFNYFADRGAFSRDAQGHYRVDMAKMRKAMDELSADILKLQGDGNYAGVKALLAELGVLKPQLSADLARLGARNIPVDVRFEQGKAVLGLQ
;
A
#
# COMPACT_ATOMS: atom_id res chain seq x y z
N GLN A 1 13.11 11.49 8.57
CA GLN A 1 13.35 10.19 7.86
C GLN A 1 13.51 10.31 6.34
N ARG A 2 13.50 11.53 5.75
CA ARG A 2 13.58 11.75 4.30
C ARG A 2 14.73 10.98 3.61
N LYS A 3 15.88 10.82 4.26
CA LYS A 3 17.04 10.09 3.73
C LYS A 3 16.75 8.61 3.43
N HIS A 4 15.69 8.07 4.04
CA HIS A 4 15.25 6.68 3.87
C HIS A 4 14.26 6.48 2.72
N VAL A 5 13.91 7.52 1.97
CA VAL A 5 13.16 7.38 0.73
C VAL A 5 14.16 7.13 -0.39
N THR A 6 14.28 5.89 -0.82
CA THR A 6 15.30 5.45 -1.77
C THR A 6 14.68 4.77 -3.00
N PHE A 7 15.40 4.81 -4.13
CA PHE A 7 14.96 4.11 -5.34
C PHE A 7 14.98 2.60 -5.16
N ASP A 8 16.01 2.05 -4.51
CA ASP A 8 16.14 0.61 -4.32
C ASP A 8 14.99 0.05 -3.48
N ALA A 9 14.58 0.78 -2.42
CA ALA A 9 13.42 0.41 -1.63
C ALA A 9 12.12 0.51 -2.45
N PHE A 10 11.94 1.57 -3.23
CA PHE A 10 10.79 1.71 -4.12
C PHE A 10 10.72 0.59 -5.17
N PHE A 11 11.85 0.24 -5.76
CA PHE A 11 11.93 -0.86 -6.72
C PHE A 11 11.58 -2.20 -6.07
N ALA A 12 12.12 -2.46 -4.87
CA ALA A 12 11.81 -3.68 -4.12
C ALA A 12 10.32 -3.75 -3.73
N ASP A 13 9.74 -2.65 -3.22
CA ASP A 13 8.32 -2.58 -2.87
C ASP A 13 7.45 -2.93 -4.09
N THR A 14 7.77 -2.39 -5.26
CA THR A 14 7.05 -2.67 -6.51
C THR A 14 7.25 -4.11 -6.98
N MET A 15 8.50 -4.58 -7.02
CA MET A 15 8.82 -5.94 -7.47
C MET A 15 8.15 -7.01 -6.58
N PHE A 16 8.25 -6.85 -5.26
CA PHE A 16 7.65 -7.81 -4.34
C PHE A 16 6.13 -7.70 -4.26
N HIS A 17 5.52 -6.56 -4.59
CA HIS A 17 4.09 -6.45 -4.83
C HIS A 17 3.67 -7.39 -5.98
N GLU A 18 4.35 -7.32 -7.13
CA GLU A 18 4.04 -8.19 -8.28
C GLU A 18 4.25 -9.68 -7.95
N VAL A 19 5.32 -10.02 -7.23
CA VAL A 19 5.55 -11.39 -6.76
C VAL A 19 4.44 -11.85 -5.82
N ALA A 20 4.00 -10.96 -4.93
CA ALA A 20 2.96 -11.26 -3.94
C ALA A 20 1.56 -11.49 -4.54
N HIS A 21 1.28 -11.05 -5.76
CA HIS A 21 0.09 -11.49 -6.50
C HIS A 21 0.07 -13.01 -6.71
N GLY A 22 1.23 -13.64 -6.84
CA GLY A 22 1.38 -15.10 -6.92
C GLY A 22 1.14 -15.84 -5.60
N LEU A 23 1.17 -15.14 -4.47
CA LEU A 23 1.09 -15.71 -3.13
C LEU A 23 -0.32 -15.62 -2.52
N GLY A 24 -0.47 -16.26 -1.36
CA GLY A 24 -1.71 -16.22 -0.59
C GLY A 24 -2.74 -17.24 -1.04
N ILE A 25 -3.98 -16.98 -0.66
CA ILE A 25 -5.10 -17.95 -0.77
C ILE A 25 -5.82 -17.72 -2.10
N LYS A 26 -5.95 -18.76 -2.90
CA LYS A 26 -6.65 -18.72 -4.20
C LYS A 26 -8.09 -19.23 -4.10
N ASN A 27 -8.32 -20.26 -3.27
CA ASN A 27 -9.63 -20.84 -3.04
C ASN A 27 -10.01 -20.66 -1.57
N THR A 28 -11.32 -20.52 -1.30
CA THR A 28 -11.82 -20.45 0.07
C THR A 28 -11.55 -21.75 0.83
N LEU A 29 -11.32 -21.66 2.13
CA LEU A 29 -10.96 -22.82 2.97
C LEU A 29 -12.11 -23.82 3.12
N ASP A 30 -13.35 -23.39 2.88
CA ASP A 30 -14.53 -24.26 2.88
C ASP A 30 -14.70 -25.06 1.56
N GLY A 31 -13.81 -24.84 0.59
CA GLY A 31 -13.80 -25.56 -0.69
C GLY A 31 -14.90 -25.18 -1.68
N LYS A 32 -15.67 -24.11 -1.43
CA LYS A 32 -16.82 -23.75 -2.28
C LYS A 32 -16.48 -22.95 -3.53
N GLY A 33 -15.22 -22.57 -3.72
CA GLY A 33 -14.81 -21.87 -4.93
C GLY A 33 -13.61 -20.96 -4.72
N THR A 34 -13.43 -20.03 -5.65
CA THR A 34 -12.33 -19.09 -5.57
C THR A 34 -12.61 -17.96 -4.60
N VAL A 35 -11.55 -17.36 -4.05
CA VAL A 35 -11.64 -16.12 -3.26
C VAL A 35 -12.33 -15.02 -4.07
N ARG A 36 -12.03 -14.94 -5.37
CA ARG A 36 -12.63 -13.93 -6.26
C ARG A 36 -14.14 -14.10 -6.37
N ASP A 37 -14.63 -15.33 -6.52
CA ASP A 37 -16.07 -15.60 -6.61
C ASP A 37 -16.78 -15.27 -5.29
N ALA A 38 -16.15 -15.61 -4.15
CA ALA A 38 -16.70 -15.36 -2.83
C ALA A 38 -16.75 -13.85 -2.50
N LEU A 39 -15.71 -13.09 -2.85
CA LEU A 39 -15.59 -11.67 -2.51
C LEU A 39 -16.16 -10.71 -3.58
N LYS A 40 -16.49 -11.23 -4.77
CA LYS A 40 -17.12 -10.46 -5.85
C LYS A 40 -16.36 -9.17 -6.18
N GLU A 41 -17.06 -8.02 -6.24
CA GLU A 41 -16.49 -6.70 -6.51
C GLU A 41 -15.50 -6.23 -5.43
N GLN A 42 -15.54 -6.83 -4.24
CA GLN A 42 -14.59 -6.51 -3.16
C GLN A 42 -13.22 -7.18 -3.38
N SER A 43 -13.13 -8.15 -4.27
CA SER A 43 -11.90 -8.94 -4.45
C SER A 43 -10.74 -8.11 -5.02
N SER A 44 -11.01 -7.15 -5.90
CA SER A 44 -9.96 -6.39 -6.60
C SER A 44 -9.12 -5.54 -5.64
N TRP A 45 -9.75 -4.68 -4.86
CA TRP A 45 -9.02 -3.83 -3.93
C TRP A 45 -8.33 -4.63 -2.81
N LEU A 46 -8.97 -5.74 -2.35
CA LEU A 46 -8.37 -6.59 -1.32
C LEU A 46 -7.15 -7.33 -1.86
N GLU A 47 -7.17 -7.74 -3.13
CA GLU A 47 -6.03 -8.37 -3.80
C GLU A 47 -4.84 -7.40 -3.92
N GLU A 48 -5.08 -6.15 -4.31
CA GLU A 48 -4.05 -5.11 -4.32
C GLU A 48 -3.50 -4.87 -2.90
N GLY A 49 -4.39 -4.78 -1.93
CA GLY A 49 -3.98 -4.64 -0.51
C GLY A 49 -3.16 -5.82 0.00
N LYS A 50 -3.52 -7.05 -0.42
CA LYS A 50 -2.75 -8.26 -0.12
C LYS A 50 -1.37 -8.22 -0.78
N ALA A 51 -1.31 -7.86 -2.05
CA ALA A 51 -0.05 -7.81 -2.79
C ALA A 51 0.93 -6.83 -2.16
N ASP A 52 0.47 -5.64 -1.83
CA ASP A 52 1.29 -4.63 -1.15
C ASP A 52 1.80 -5.11 0.22
N ILE A 53 0.91 -5.64 1.06
CA ILE A 53 1.30 -5.96 2.45
C ILE A 53 2.14 -7.24 2.52
N LEU A 54 1.84 -8.25 1.70
CA LEU A 54 2.67 -9.45 1.63
C LEU A 54 4.00 -9.17 0.94
N GLY A 55 4.06 -8.23 -0.01
CA GLY A 55 5.31 -7.74 -0.59
C GLY A 55 6.22 -7.16 0.49
N LEU A 56 5.70 -6.25 1.31
CA LEU A 56 6.45 -5.67 2.43
C LEU A 56 6.84 -6.73 3.49
N TYR A 57 5.96 -7.70 3.76
CA TYR A 57 6.27 -8.84 4.62
C TYR A 57 7.44 -9.66 4.08
N MET A 58 7.45 -9.99 2.78
CA MET A 58 8.54 -10.71 2.13
C MET A 58 9.85 -9.95 2.22
N ILE A 59 9.85 -8.66 1.90
CA ILE A 59 11.03 -7.78 2.04
C ILE A 59 11.60 -7.89 3.45
N THR A 60 10.72 -7.76 4.46
CA THR A 60 11.12 -7.83 5.86
C THR A 60 11.79 -9.18 6.18
N ARG A 61 11.18 -10.28 5.75
CA ARG A 61 11.72 -11.63 6.02
C ARG A 61 13.01 -11.94 5.27
N LEU A 62 13.13 -11.49 4.03
CA LEU A 62 14.35 -11.67 3.24
C LEU A 62 15.50 -10.83 3.80
N HIS A 63 15.20 -9.60 4.22
CA HIS A 63 16.19 -8.75 4.89
C HIS A 63 16.70 -9.41 6.20
N GLU A 64 15.82 -9.96 7.04
CA GLU A 64 16.20 -10.66 8.26
C GLU A 64 17.05 -11.90 8.03
N LYS A 65 16.89 -12.55 6.88
CA LYS A 65 17.72 -13.69 6.46
C LYS A 65 19.04 -13.28 5.82
N GLY A 66 19.26 -11.98 5.61
CA GLY A 66 20.44 -11.48 4.90
C GLY A 66 20.42 -11.68 3.39
N GLU A 67 19.26 -12.03 2.82
CA GLU A 67 19.05 -12.24 1.39
C GLU A 67 18.72 -10.93 0.65
N LEU A 68 18.33 -9.89 1.37
CA LEU A 68 18.03 -8.57 0.85
C LEU A 68 18.84 -7.51 1.59
N GLY A 69 19.60 -6.71 0.86
CA GLY A 69 20.43 -5.63 1.40
C GLY A 69 19.61 -4.39 1.84
N GLY A 70 20.29 -3.28 2.08
CA GLY A 70 19.66 -2.03 2.53
C GLY A 70 19.30 -2.03 4.02
N SER A 71 18.38 -1.16 4.42
CA SER A 71 17.86 -1.12 5.78
C SER A 71 16.34 -1.26 5.80
N LEU A 72 15.78 -1.86 6.85
CA LEU A 72 14.32 -1.90 7.03
C LEU A 72 13.71 -0.52 7.15
N GLU A 73 14.47 0.48 7.62
CA GLU A 73 14.02 1.88 7.62
C GLU A 73 13.77 2.39 6.20
N ASP A 74 14.65 2.05 5.25
CA ASP A 74 14.48 2.46 3.86
C ASP A 74 13.20 1.87 3.27
N TYR A 75 12.95 0.59 3.47
CA TYR A 75 11.76 -0.08 2.98
C TYR A 75 10.47 0.48 3.61
N TYR A 76 10.40 0.56 4.92
CA TYR A 76 9.17 0.99 5.60
C TYR A 76 8.85 2.46 5.37
N VAL A 77 9.86 3.33 5.32
CA VAL A 77 9.65 4.76 5.05
C VAL A 77 9.28 5.01 3.59
N THR A 78 9.92 4.31 2.66
CA THR A 78 9.57 4.39 1.23
C THR A 78 8.17 3.86 0.99
N PHE A 79 7.80 2.73 1.59
CA PHE A 79 6.47 2.15 1.50
C PHE A 79 5.38 3.12 1.97
N LEU A 80 5.54 3.74 3.15
CA LEU A 80 4.59 4.76 3.63
C LEU A 80 4.53 5.96 2.68
N THR A 81 5.67 6.40 2.15
CA THR A 81 5.74 7.51 1.20
C THR A 81 5.02 7.18 -0.11
N GLY A 82 5.10 5.94 -0.55
CA GLY A 82 4.37 5.42 -1.71
C GLY A 82 2.86 5.57 -1.59
N ILE A 83 2.29 5.41 -0.40
CA ILE A 83 0.86 5.63 -0.16
C ILE A 83 0.46 7.08 -0.49
N PHE A 84 1.23 8.08 -0.02
CA PHE A 84 0.96 9.49 -0.34
C PHE A 84 0.99 9.76 -1.85
N ARG A 85 1.91 9.12 -2.56
CA ARG A 85 1.98 9.23 -4.02
C ARG A 85 0.71 8.65 -4.66
N SER A 86 0.35 7.43 -4.31
CA SER A 86 -0.76 6.71 -4.94
C SER A 86 -2.11 7.38 -4.71
N VAL A 87 -2.42 7.82 -3.49
CA VAL A 87 -3.72 8.43 -3.18
C VAL A 87 -3.93 9.82 -3.78
N ARG A 88 -2.89 10.45 -4.32
CA ARG A 88 -3.03 11.70 -5.10
C ARG A 88 -3.79 11.49 -6.42
N TRP A 89 -3.86 10.26 -6.91
CA TRP A 89 -4.60 9.89 -8.12
C TRP A 89 -6.08 9.61 -7.85
N GLY A 90 -6.45 9.59 -6.58
CA GLY A 90 -7.79 9.28 -6.09
C GLY A 90 -7.84 8.00 -5.28
N ALA A 91 -8.88 7.88 -4.47
CA ALA A 91 -9.08 6.75 -3.56
C ALA A 91 -10.25 5.85 -3.99
N ALA A 92 -10.81 6.05 -5.19
CA ALA A 92 -11.99 5.32 -5.64
C ALA A 92 -11.67 3.97 -6.32
N GLU A 93 -10.49 3.87 -6.94
CA GLU A 93 -10.05 2.67 -7.62
C GLU A 93 -9.43 1.66 -6.65
N ALA A 94 -9.23 0.41 -7.11
CA ALA A 94 -8.74 -0.70 -6.30
C ALA A 94 -7.46 -0.36 -5.51
N HIS A 95 -6.44 0.19 -6.16
CA HIS A 95 -5.21 0.62 -5.51
C HIS A 95 -5.45 1.76 -4.51
N GLY A 96 -6.29 2.74 -4.87
CA GLY A 96 -6.64 3.85 -3.99
C GLY A 96 -7.36 3.37 -2.74
N GLN A 97 -8.31 2.46 -2.87
CA GLN A 97 -9.03 1.83 -1.76
C GLN A 97 -8.08 1.04 -0.85
N ALA A 98 -7.22 0.20 -1.44
CA ALA A 98 -6.20 -0.55 -0.71
C ALA A 98 -5.25 0.36 0.07
N ASN A 99 -4.79 1.45 -0.56
CA ASN A 99 -3.92 2.44 0.06
C ASN A 99 -4.61 3.15 1.24
N MET A 100 -5.90 3.51 1.13
CA MET A 100 -6.64 4.14 2.22
C MET A 100 -6.84 3.20 3.40
N VAL A 101 -7.26 1.96 3.14
CA VAL A 101 -7.38 0.94 4.19
C VAL A 101 -6.05 0.79 4.93
N ARG A 102 -4.96 0.62 4.22
CA ARG A 102 -3.63 0.44 4.78
C ARG A 102 -3.14 1.66 5.56
N PHE A 103 -3.32 2.87 5.00
CA PHE A 103 -2.94 4.10 5.69
C PHE A 103 -3.66 4.26 7.02
N ASN A 104 -4.99 4.10 7.03
CA ASN A 104 -5.79 4.24 8.24
C ASN A 104 -5.51 3.11 9.23
N TYR A 105 -5.33 1.88 8.75
CA TYR A 105 -4.95 0.74 9.60
C TYR A 105 -3.64 0.99 10.34
N PHE A 106 -2.64 1.51 9.64
CA PHE A 106 -1.33 1.85 10.23
C PHE A 106 -1.42 3.04 11.18
N ALA A 107 -2.20 4.07 10.83
CA ALA A 107 -2.43 5.22 11.70
C ALA A 107 -3.07 4.82 13.02
N ASP A 108 -4.12 4.01 12.99
CA ASP A 108 -4.86 3.56 14.17
C ASP A 108 -4.00 2.69 15.11
N ARG A 109 -2.96 2.05 14.59
CA ARG A 109 -1.97 1.26 15.35
C ARG A 109 -0.73 2.04 15.74
N GLY A 110 -0.66 3.31 15.40
CA GLY A 110 0.48 4.18 15.66
C GLY A 110 1.76 3.76 14.94
N ALA A 111 1.62 3.03 13.82
CA ALA A 111 2.75 2.61 12.98
C ALA A 111 3.54 3.78 12.41
N PHE A 112 2.91 4.94 12.37
CA PHE A 112 3.55 6.22 12.13
C PHE A 112 2.89 7.32 12.97
N SER A 113 3.61 8.41 13.16
CA SER A 113 3.13 9.63 13.80
C SER A 113 3.25 10.82 12.85
N ARG A 114 2.46 11.87 13.11
CA ARG A 114 2.52 13.15 12.42
C ARG A 114 2.73 14.26 13.45
N ASP A 115 3.77 15.09 13.27
CA ASP A 115 4.02 16.21 14.14
C ASP A 115 3.16 17.45 13.80
N ALA A 116 3.25 18.49 14.63
CA ALA A 116 2.52 19.74 14.45
C ALA A 116 2.89 20.48 13.14
N GLN A 117 4.09 20.24 12.62
CA GLN A 117 4.58 20.79 11.36
C GLN A 117 4.12 19.96 10.14
N GLY A 118 3.48 18.83 10.37
CA GLY A 118 2.96 17.94 9.35
C GLY A 118 4.01 17.01 8.75
N HIS A 119 5.07 16.70 9.49
CA HIS A 119 6.02 15.66 9.11
C HIS A 119 5.57 14.31 9.64
N TYR A 120 5.67 13.32 8.80
CA TYR A 120 5.38 11.94 9.15
C TYR A 120 6.65 11.19 9.56
N ARG A 121 6.50 10.32 10.55
CA ARG A 121 7.59 9.48 11.05
C ARG A 121 7.10 8.07 11.31
N VAL A 122 7.73 7.09 10.68
CA VAL A 122 7.49 5.66 10.93
C VAL A 122 8.07 5.25 12.28
N ASP A 123 7.27 4.53 13.06
CA ASP A 123 7.69 3.74 14.22
C ASP A 123 7.97 2.32 13.73
N MET A 124 9.21 1.91 13.71
CA MET A 124 9.66 0.67 13.08
C MET A 124 9.03 -0.57 13.72
N ALA A 125 8.95 -0.61 15.05
CA ALA A 125 8.40 -1.76 15.76
C ALA A 125 6.89 -1.88 15.57
N LYS A 126 6.17 -0.75 15.64
CA LYS A 126 4.72 -0.73 15.44
C LYS A 126 4.34 -0.94 13.97
N MET A 127 5.14 -0.42 13.02
CA MET A 127 4.93 -0.66 11.58
C MET A 127 5.05 -2.15 11.29
N ARG A 128 6.10 -2.80 11.82
CA ARG A 128 6.26 -4.24 11.68
C ARG A 128 5.06 -5.01 12.22
N LYS A 129 4.64 -4.71 13.44
CA LYS A 129 3.49 -5.36 14.06
C LYS A 129 2.22 -5.15 13.25
N ALA A 130 1.96 -3.92 12.82
CA ALA A 130 0.79 -3.60 12.00
C ALA A 130 0.81 -4.29 10.63
N MET A 131 1.97 -4.43 10.01
CA MET A 131 2.16 -5.21 8.78
C MET A 131 1.81 -6.70 9.00
N ASP A 132 2.33 -7.32 10.05
CA ASP A 132 2.06 -8.73 10.38
C ASP A 132 0.55 -8.94 10.64
N GLU A 133 -0.09 -8.05 11.41
CA GLU A 133 -1.51 -8.10 11.72
C GLU A 133 -2.38 -7.93 10.46
N LEU A 134 -2.11 -6.91 9.63
CA LEU A 134 -2.88 -6.68 8.41
C LEU A 134 -2.73 -7.83 7.41
N SER A 135 -1.54 -8.41 7.30
CA SER A 135 -1.30 -9.60 6.49
C SER A 135 -2.19 -10.76 6.93
N ALA A 136 -2.25 -11.03 8.23
CA ALA A 136 -3.09 -12.07 8.80
C ALA A 136 -4.58 -11.80 8.60
N ASP A 137 -5.03 -10.56 8.83
CA ASP A 137 -6.44 -10.15 8.67
C ASP A 137 -6.89 -10.33 7.21
N ILE A 138 -6.10 -9.86 6.24
CA ILE A 138 -6.43 -10.01 4.82
C ILE A 138 -6.48 -11.48 4.40
N LEU A 139 -5.48 -12.29 4.77
CA LEU A 139 -5.46 -13.70 4.43
C LEU A 139 -6.63 -14.47 5.05
N LYS A 140 -7.02 -14.11 6.28
CA LYS A 140 -8.20 -14.70 6.92
C LYS A 140 -9.49 -14.32 6.18
N LEU A 141 -9.68 -13.04 5.86
CA LEU A 141 -10.85 -12.58 5.09
C LEU A 141 -10.95 -13.28 3.74
N GLN A 142 -9.83 -13.49 3.05
CA GLN A 142 -9.77 -14.23 1.79
C GLN A 142 -10.08 -15.72 2.00
N GLY A 143 -9.44 -16.35 2.98
CA GLY A 143 -9.63 -17.78 3.27
C GLY A 143 -11.05 -18.12 3.67
N ASP A 144 -11.66 -17.29 4.48
CA ASP A 144 -13.06 -17.46 4.91
C ASP A 144 -14.07 -17.06 3.81
N GLY A 145 -13.64 -16.46 2.70
CA GLY A 145 -14.53 -15.89 1.69
C GLY A 145 -15.49 -14.84 2.28
N ASN A 146 -15.04 -14.11 3.29
CA ASN A 146 -15.87 -13.24 4.13
C ASN A 146 -16.19 -11.90 3.44
N TYR A 147 -17.10 -11.92 2.48
CA TYR A 147 -17.55 -10.71 1.76
C TYR A 147 -18.01 -9.59 2.68
N ALA A 148 -18.81 -9.90 3.71
CA ALA A 148 -19.34 -8.89 4.63
C ALA A 148 -18.22 -8.22 5.44
N GLY A 149 -17.24 -9.01 5.90
CA GLY A 149 -16.08 -8.49 6.63
C GLY A 149 -15.19 -7.60 5.75
N VAL A 150 -14.97 -7.99 4.50
CA VAL A 150 -14.20 -7.20 3.53
C VAL A 150 -14.89 -5.87 3.24
N LYS A 151 -16.20 -5.89 3.02
CA LYS A 151 -17.00 -4.68 2.80
C LYS A 151 -16.99 -3.75 4.02
N ALA A 152 -17.08 -4.29 5.23
CA ALA A 152 -17.01 -3.53 6.47
C ALA A 152 -15.63 -2.88 6.66
N LEU A 153 -14.54 -3.62 6.39
CA LEU A 153 -13.18 -3.11 6.46
C LEU A 153 -12.98 -1.93 5.51
N LEU A 154 -13.47 -2.03 4.28
CA LEU A 154 -13.41 -0.93 3.31
C LEU A 154 -14.24 0.29 3.77
N ALA A 155 -15.44 0.05 4.27
CA ALA A 155 -16.32 1.13 4.74
C ALA A 155 -15.71 1.90 5.92
N GLU A 156 -15.02 1.20 6.81
CA GLU A 156 -14.37 1.78 7.99
C GLU A 156 -13.06 2.50 7.65
N LEU A 157 -12.18 1.83 6.91
CA LEU A 157 -10.81 2.28 6.71
C LEU A 157 -10.51 2.80 5.29
N GLY A 158 -11.37 2.52 4.31
CA GLY A 158 -11.19 2.97 2.92
C GLY A 158 -11.49 4.46 2.68
N VAL A 159 -11.49 5.28 3.71
CA VAL A 159 -11.91 6.67 3.67
C VAL A 159 -10.73 7.65 3.71
N LEU A 160 -10.79 8.69 2.89
CA LEU A 160 -9.83 9.79 2.94
C LEU A 160 -10.19 10.73 4.10
N LYS A 161 -9.50 10.56 5.23
CA LYS A 161 -9.72 11.38 6.43
C LYS A 161 -9.28 12.83 6.19
N PRO A 162 -9.91 13.83 6.85
CA PRO A 162 -9.65 15.27 6.62
C PRO A 162 -8.18 15.66 6.77
N GLN A 163 -7.45 15.07 7.71
CA GLN A 163 -6.04 15.38 7.92
C GLN A 163 -5.17 15.00 6.71
N LEU A 164 -5.37 13.80 6.16
CA LEU A 164 -4.64 13.37 4.97
C LEU A 164 -5.03 14.21 3.76
N SER A 165 -6.33 14.53 3.60
CA SER A 165 -6.81 15.42 2.54
C SER A 165 -6.12 16.78 2.58
N ALA A 166 -5.98 17.39 3.76
CA ALA A 166 -5.27 18.65 3.93
C ALA A 166 -3.77 18.55 3.59
N ASP A 167 -3.12 17.44 3.96
CA ASP A 167 -1.72 17.22 3.63
C ASP A 167 -1.49 16.99 2.14
N LEU A 168 -2.40 16.28 1.45
CA LEU A 168 -2.36 16.13 0.00
C LEU A 168 -2.57 17.46 -0.73
N ALA A 169 -3.50 18.31 -0.25
CA ALA A 169 -3.70 19.64 -0.78
C ALA A 169 -2.43 20.51 -0.62
N ARG A 170 -1.73 20.39 0.52
CA ARG A 170 -0.45 21.08 0.76
C ARG A 170 0.65 20.63 -0.22
N LEU A 171 0.69 19.34 -0.59
CA LEU A 171 1.61 18.85 -1.63
C LEU A 171 1.26 19.43 -3.01
N GLY A 172 -0.01 19.50 -3.34
CA GLY A 172 -0.50 20.15 -4.57
C GLY A 172 -0.11 21.61 -4.65
N ALA A 173 -0.26 22.37 -3.56
CA ALA A 173 0.10 23.78 -3.49
C ALA A 173 1.62 24.04 -3.66
N ARG A 174 2.46 23.02 -3.51
CA ARG A 174 3.91 23.08 -3.75
C ARG A 174 4.31 22.72 -5.18
N ASN A 175 3.34 22.59 -6.09
CA ASN A 175 3.55 22.19 -7.49
C ASN A 175 4.31 20.85 -7.62
N ILE A 176 4.18 19.97 -6.63
CA ILE A 176 4.74 18.63 -6.72
C ILE A 176 3.88 17.85 -7.73
N PRO A 177 4.46 17.36 -8.85
CA PRO A 177 3.70 16.68 -9.89
C PRO A 177 2.92 15.48 -9.33
N VAL A 178 1.69 15.29 -9.80
CA VAL A 178 0.91 14.08 -9.49
C VAL A 178 1.45 12.91 -10.29
N ASP A 179 1.84 13.18 -11.54
CA ASP A 179 2.34 12.18 -12.46
C ASP A 179 3.46 12.74 -13.34
N VAL A 180 4.17 11.85 -14.02
CA VAL A 180 5.15 12.21 -15.05
C VAL A 180 4.43 12.72 -16.30
N ARG A 181 4.97 13.73 -16.92
CA ARG A 181 4.55 14.18 -18.24
C ARG A 181 5.49 13.57 -19.28
N PHE A 182 4.92 12.76 -20.15
CA PHE A 182 5.65 12.31 -21.32
C PHE A 182 5.52 13.35 -22.42
N GLU A 183 6.60 13.95 -22.84
CA GLU A 183 6.63 14.75 -24.05
C GLU A 183 6.54 13.79 -25.25
N GLN A 184 5.46 13.90 -26.00
CA GLN A 184 5.14 12.99 -27.10
C GLN A 184 4.74 13.78 -28.35
N GLY A 185 4.80 13.10 -29.48
CA GLY A 185 4.36 13.63 -30.75
C GLY A 185 5.49 13.84 -31.75
N LYS A 186 5.11 14.08 -32.99
CA LYS A 186 6.06 14.19 -34.13
C LYS A 186 7.12 15.25 -33.87
N ALA A 187 6.75 16.41 -33.33
CA ALA A 187 7.69 17.51 -33.06
C ALA A 187 8.77 17.13 -32.05
N VAL A 188 8.42 16.38 -31.00
CA VAL A 188 9.38 15.92 -29.98
C VAL A 188 10.35 14.87 -30.55
N LEU A 189 9.84 14.04 -31.45
CA LEU A 189 10.63 13.00 -32.12
C LEU A 189 11.43 13.51 -33.33
N GLY A 190 11.32 14.81 -33.65
CA GLY A 190 11.96 15.39 -34.82
C GLY A 190 11.41 14.87 -36.15
N LEU A 191 10.18 14.34 -36.14
CA LEU A 191 9.51 13.82 -37.32
C LEU A 191 8.63 14.92 -37.94
N GLN A 192 8.67 15.05 -39.27
CA GLN A 192 7.80 15.94 -40.03
C GLN A 192 6.48 15.27 -40.46
#